data_c49f140c2abb0524a2e99312cddca53d
#
_entry.id   c49f140c2abb0524a2e99312cddca53d
#
_cell.length_a   1.000
_cell.length_b   1.000
_cell.length_c   1.000
_cell.angle_alpha   90.00
_cell.angle_beta   90.00
_cell.angle_gamma   90.00
#
_symmetry.space_group_name_H-M   'P 1'
#
loop_
_entity.id
_entity.type
_entity.pdbx_description
1 polymer ?
#
loop_
_entity_poly.entity_id
_entity_poly.type
_entity_poly.pdbx_seq_one_letter_code
_entity_poly.pdbx_strand_id
1 'polypeptide(L)'
;MDVIKAIEERRSIRKFQDKTVSKEIIEKILELATKAPSGKNRQPWRFVVLQNGKKDELVSIMEDTLNQYKKQNKATGSFELSINSINEASVVVLVFNAFSNFEEYYNHDRLLMDTQSIGAAVQTLILAAQEFELGTLWICDIFHCHKELCSWLNRKDELVAAVAIGYPNQLPYPRPRKSLEEVIEWI
;
A
#
# COMPACT_ATOMS: atom_id res chain seq x y z
N MET A 1 13.75 -13.02 -10.60
CA MET A 1 12.58 -13.25 -11.52
C MET A 1 12.71 -12.30 -12.71
N ASP A 2 12.25 -12.72 -13.92
CA ASP A 2 12.14 -11.81 -15.07
C ASP A 2 11.05 -10.76 -14.80
N VAL A 3 11.30 -9.50 -15.18
CA VAL A 3 10.39 -8.37 -14.94
C VAL A 3 9.04 -8.55 -15.64
N ILE A 4 9.01 -9.12 -16.84
CA ILE A 4 7.77 -9.39 -17.58
C ILE A 4 6.93 -10.39 -16.78
N LYS A 5 7.54 -11.48 -16.35
CA LYS A 5 6.89 -12.51 -15.54
C LYS A 5 6.36 -11.93 -14.22
N ALA A 6 7.12 -11.06 -13.55
CA ALA A 6 6.66 -10.41 -12.32
C ALA A 6 5.40 -9.57 -12.56
N ILE A 7 5.34 -8.82 -13.67
CA ILE A 7 4.18 -8.00 -14.04
C ILE A 7 2.96 -8.87 -14.35
N GLU A 8 3.14 -9.95 -15.12
CA GLU A 8 2.06 -10.83 -15.58
C GLU A 8 1.49 -11.69 -14.44
N GLU A 9 2.35 -12.21 -13.57
CA GLU A 9 1.97 -13.15 -12.52
C GLU A 9 1.54 -12.48 -11.21
N ARG A 10 1.91 -11.21 -10.99
CA ARG A 10 1.53 -10.50 -9.77
C ARG A 10 0.03 -10.53 -9.55
N ARG A 11 -0.37 -10.88 -8.32
CA ARG A 11 -1.78 -10.84 -7.86
C ARG A 11 -1.87 -10.04 -6.55
N SER A 12 -3.06 -9.52 -6.28
CA SER A 12 -3.40 -8.97 -4.96
C SER A 12 -3.69 -10.12 -4.01
N ILE A 13 -2.80 -10.31 -3.05
CA ILE A 13 -2.88 -11.39 -2.07
C ILE A 13 -3.58 -10.88 -0.81
N ARG A 14 -4.59 -11.61 -0.36
CA ARG A 14 -5.44 -11.25 0.80
C ARG A 14 -5.43 -12.29 1.90
N LYS A 15 -4.76 -13.42 1.66
CA LYS A 15 -4.54 -14.50 2.62
C LYS A 15 -3.05 -14.77 2.70
N PHE A 16 -2.53 -14.81 3.91
CA PHE A 16 -1.11 -14.95 4.16
C PHE A 16 -0.86 -16.16 5.08
N GLN A 17 0.32 -16.73 4.95
CA GLN A 17 0.80 -17.77 5.87
C GLN A 17 1.23 -17.12 7.18
N ASP A 18 1.07 -17.82 8.28
CA ASP A 18 1.66 -17.46 9.57
C ASP A 18 3.18 -17.70 9.53
N LYS A 19 3.87 -16.83 8.79
CA LYS A 19 5.31 -16.89 8.58
C LYS A 19 5.89 -15.48 8.55
N THR A 20 6.86 -15.23 9.41
CA THR A 20 7.50 -13.92 9.52
C THR A 20 8.39 -13.63 8.30
N VAL A 21 8.30 -12.44 7.77
CA VAL A 21 9.23 -11.90 6.78
C VAL A 21 10.35 -11.19 7.54
N SER A 22 11.61 -11.51 7.20
CA SER A 22 12.75 -10.91 7.88
C SER A 22 12.90 -9.41 7.58
N LYS A 23 13.51 -8.69 8.50
CA LYS A 23 13.77 -7.26 8.37
C LYS A 23 14.63 -6.96 7.15
N GLU A 24 15.63 -7.78 6.88
CA GLU A 24 16.56 -7.62 5.76
C GLU A 24 15.86 -7.69 4.41
N ILE A 25 14.87 -8.60 4.27
CA ILE A 25 14.05 -8.69 3.05
C ILE A 25 13.19 -7.44 2.89
N ILE A 26 12.56 -6.96 3.96
CA ILE A 26 11.75 -5.74 3.91
C ILE A 26 12.61 -4.52 3.57
N GLU A 27 13.78 -4.37 4.19
CA GLU A 27 14.72 -3.29 3.89
C GLU A 27 15.16 -3.34 2.42
N LYS A 28 15.43 -4.54 1.87
CA LYS A 28 15.79 -4.70 0.46
C LYS A 28 14.67 -4.31 -0.49
N ILE A 29 13.44 -4.70 -0.19
CA ILE A 29 12.26 -4.33 -0.99
C ILE A 29 12.05 -2.82 -0.96
N LEU A 30 12.19 -2.18 0.21
CA LEU A 30 12.05 -0.73 0.35
C LEU A 30 13.20 0.03 -0.35
N GLU A 31 14.44 -0.48 -0.28
CA GLU A 31 15.55 0.06 -1.06
C GLU A 31 15.23 0.05 -2.57
N LEU A 32 14.69 -1.06 -3.09
CA LEU A 32 14.29 -1.16 -4.48
C LEU A 32 13.14 -0.20 -4.82
N ALA A 33 12.16 -0.03 -3.92
CA ALA A 33 11.09 0.93 -4.09
C ALA A 33 11.58 2.36 -4.26
N THR A 34 12.67 2.76 -3.59
CA THR A 34 13.28 4.10 -3.74
C THR A 34 13.94 4.33 -5.10
N LYS A 35 14.10 3.30 -5.94
CA LYS A 35 14.61 3.43 -7.31
C LYS A 35 13.53 3.86 -8.31
N ALA A 36 12.29 3.97 -7.87
CA ALA A 36 11.21 4.49 -8.70
C ALA A 36 11.50 5.93 -9.15
N PRO A 37 11.04 6.33 -10.35
CA PRO A 37 11.14 7.73 -10.77
C PRO A 37 10.22 8.62 -9.93
N SER A 38 10.62 9.88 -9.77
CA SER A 38 9.78 10.90 -9.14
C SER A 38 9.94 12.24 -9.84
N GLY A 39 8.88 13.04 -9.86
CA GLY A 39 8.89 14.37 -10.46
C GLY A 39 10.04 15.19 -9.90
N LYS A 40 10.96 15.67 -10.77
CA LYS A 40 12.17 16.43 -10.37
C LYS A 40 13.04 15.72 -9.31
N ASN A 41 13.00 14.39 -9.27
CA ASN A 41 13.69 13.56 -8.28
C ASN A 41 13.34 13.94 -6.82
N ARG A 42 12.10 14.35 -6.56
CA ARG A 42 11.65 14.81 -5.23
C ARG A 42 11.62 13.71 -4.17
N GLN A 43 11.43 12.45 -4.60
CA GLN A 43 11.37 11.27 -3.71
C GLN A 43 10.41 11.49 -2.52
N PRO A 44 9.12 11.77 -2.77
CA PRO A 44 8.17 12.24 -1.76
C PRO A 44 7.73 11.16 -0.77
N TRP A 45 8.08 9.92 -1.01
CA TRP A 45 7.69 8.78 -0.20
C TRP A 45 8.35 8.76 1.17
N ARG A 46 7.55 8.48 2.19
CA ARG A 46 8.01 8.12 3.53
C ARG A 46 7.34 6.81 3.91
N PHE A 47 8.15 5.78 4.13
CA PHE A 47 7.67 4.46 4.53
C PHE A 47 7.66 4.32 6.05
N VAL A 48 6.55 3.83 6.60
CA VAL A 48 6.41 3.43 8.00
C VAL A 48 6.09 1.95 8.03
N VAL A 49 7.00 1.16 8.56
CA VAL A 49 6.88 -0.30 8.62
C VAL A 49 6.28 -0.71 9.95
N LEU A 50 5.20 -1.47 9.90
CA LEU A 50 4.48 -1.98 11.06
C LEU A 50 4.56 -3.50 11.10
N GLN A 51 4.99 -4.03 12.25
CA GLN A 51 5.06 -5.47 12.55
C GLN A 51 4.59 -5.71 13.98
N ASN A 52 4.22 -6.95 14.28
CA ASN A 52 3.84 -7.39 15.63
C ASN A 52 2.79 -6.46 16.27
N GLY A 53 2.93 -6.09 17.52
CA GLY A 53 1.99 -5.28 18.28
C GLY A 53 1.61 -3.94 17.61
N LYS A 54 2.51 -3.33 16.82
CA LYS A 54 2.16 -2.11 16.06
C LYS A 54 1.22 -2.38 14.88
N LYS A 55 1.28 -3.55 14.29
CA LYS A 55 0.29 -3.98 13.31
C LYS A 55 -1.06 -4.26 13.99
N ASP A 56 -1.05 -4.84 15.18
CA ASP A 56 -2.27 -5.13 15.94
C ASP A 56 -2.97 -3.82 16.38
N GLU A 57 -2.21 -2.78 16.77
CA GLU A 57 -2.74 -1.43 17.03
C GLU A 57 -3.41 -0.83 15.78
N LEU A 58 -2.79 -0.98 14.59
CA LEU A 58 -3.39 -0.55 13.31
C LEU A 58 -4.72 -1.27 13.05
N VAL A 59 -4.76 -2.60 13.23
CA VAL A 59 -5.97 -3.40 13.07
C VAL A 59 -7.07 -2.91 14.01
N SER A 60 -6.76 -2.67 15.28
CA SER A 60 -7.72 -2.17 16.26
C SER A 60 -8.33 -0.82 15.87
N ILE A 61 -7.51 0.12 15.38
CA ILE A 61 -7.99 1.43 14.91
C ILE A 61 -8.93 1.27 13.71
N MET A 62 -8.60 0.38 12.78
CA MET A 62 -9.43 0.13 11.61
C MET A 62 -10.75 -0.56 11.99
N GLU A 63 -10.73 -1.50 12.93
CA GLU A 63 -11.93 -2.18 13.46
C GLU A 63 -12.87 -1.20 14.17
N ASP A 64 -12.34 -0.29 14.97
CA ASP A 64 -13.12 0.75 15.65
C ASP A 64 -13.83 1.64 14.63
N THR A 65 -13.13 2.05 13.57
CA THR A 65 -13.71 2.83 12.47
C THR A 65 -14.78 2.04 11.72
N LEU A 66 -14.53 0.77 11.42
CA LEU A 66 -15.51 -0.13 10.78
C LEU A 66 -16.78 -0.26 11.63
N ASN A 67 -16.63 -0.44 12.94
CA ASN A 67 -17.75 -0.54 13.88
C ASN A 67 -18.58 0.75 13.92
N GLN A 68 -17.93 1.93 13.87
CA GLN A 68 -18.62 3.22 13.76
C GLN A 68 -19.41 3.32 12.44
N TYR A 69 -18.83 2.89 11.31
CA TYR A 69 -19.51 2.88 10.02
C TYR A 69 -20.74 1.96 10.03
N LYS A 70 -20.60 0.75 10.59
CA LYS A 70 -21.73 -0.19 10.75
C LYS A 70 -22.86 0.41 11.60
N LYS A 71 -22.53 1.06 12.72
CA LYS A 71 -23.52 1.75 13.58
C LYS A 71 -24.24 2.91 12.88
N GLN A 72 -23.58 3.56 11.94
CA GLN A 72 -24.13 4.67 11.15
C GLN A 72 -24.78 4.21 9.83
N ASN A 73 -24.90 2.90 9.59
CA ASN A 73 -25.39 2.32 8.34
C ASN A 73 -24.64 2.83 7.08
N LYS A 74 -23.36 3.19 7.24
CA LYS A 74 -22.50 3.56 6.09
C LYS A 74 -22.02 2.33 5.35
N ALA A 75 -21.85 2.46 4.03
CA ALA A 75 -21.25 1.41 3.22
C ALA A 75 -19.80 1.17 3.63
N THR A 76 -19.43 -0.08 3.84
CA THR A 76 -18.09 -0.50 4.27
C THR A 76 -17.25 -1.07 3.12
N GLY A 77 -17.87 -1.39 1.96
CA GLY A 77 -17.17 -1.92 0.79
C GLY A 77 -16.26 -3.10 1.11
N SER A 78 -14.98 -2.96 0.79
CA SER A 78 -13.93 -3.96 1.06
C SER A 78 -13.22 -3.77 2.41
N PHE A 79 -13.66 -2.84 3.26
CA PHE A 79 -12.92 -2.43 4.44
C PHE A 79 -12.65 -3.60 5.41
N GLU A 80 -13.66 -4.42 5.69
CA GLU A 80 -13.50 -5.62 6.53
C GLU A 80 -12.52 -6.64 5.93
N LEU A 81 -12.57 -6.83 4.61
CA LEU A 81 -11.61 -7.70 3.90
C LEU A 81 -10.18 -7.16 3.99
N SER A 82 -10.01 -5.85 3.93
CA SER A 82 -8.70 -5.19 4.07
C SER A 82 -8.14 -5.34 5.49
N ILE A 83 -8.98 -5.19 6.52
CA ILE A 83 -8.61 -5.43 7.93
C ILE A 83 -8.13 -6.86 8.12
N ASN A 84 -8.90 -7.86 7.65
CA ASN A 84 -8.53 -9.26 7.73
C ASN A 84 -7.19 -9.54 7.02
N SER A 85 -6.98 -8.93 5.84
CA SER A 85 -5.74 -9.10 5.09
C SER A 85 -4.52 -8.49 5.81
N ILE A 86 -4.68 -7.35 6.46
CA ILE A 86 -3.66 -6.72 7.30
C ILE A 86 -3.35 -7.61 8.51
N ASN A 87 -4.38 -8.13 9.16
CA ASN A 87 -4.21 -8.98 10.33
C ASN A 87 -3.40 -10.25 10.02
N GLU A 88 -3.64 -10.90 8.89
CA GLU A 88 -2.91 -12.09 8.45
C GLU A 88 -1.49 -11.76 7.92
N ALA A 89 -1.25 -10.57 7.39
CA ALA A 89 0.03 -10.20 6.82
C ALA A 89 1.15 -10.15 7.87
N SER A 90 2.37 -10.54 7.47
CA SER A 90 3.55 -10.44 8.34
C SER A 90 3.94 -8.98 8.62
N VAL A 91 3.78 -8.11 7.62
CA VAL A 91 4.23 -6.72 7.65
C VAL A 91 3.21 -5.84 6.95
N VAL A 92 3.03 -4.63 7.46
CA VAL A 92 2.30 -3.55 6.75
C VAL A 92 3.22 -2.37 6.59
N VAL A 93 3.29 -1.84 5.37
CA VAL A 93 4.01 -0.60 5.06
C VAL A 93 2.98 0.49 4.79
N LEU A 94 2.91 1.49 5.66
CA LEU A 94 2.18 2.71 5.40
C LEU A 94 3.07 3.68 4.62
N VAL A 95 2.52 4.32 3.60
CA VAL A 95 3.26 5.23 2.72
C VAL A 95 2.67 6.62 2.82
N PHE A 96 3.49 7.57 3.26
CA PHE A 96 3.14 8.97 3.42
C PHE A 96 3.82 9.85 2.37
N ASN A 97 3.18 10.97 2.06
CA ASN A 97 3.76 12.04 1.27
C ASN A 97 4.49 13.03 2.19
N ALA A 98 5.82 12.96 2.22
CA ALA A 98 6.66 13.72 3.14
C ALA A 98 6.56 15.26 2.98
N PHE A 99 6.00 15.75 1.86
CA PHE A 99 5.93 17.19 1.55
C PHE A 99 4.55 17.80 1.74
N SER A 100 3.49 16.98 1.85
CA SER A 100 2.10 17.41 1.72
C SER A 100 1.66 18.55 2.63
N ASN A 101 2.21 18.65 3.84
CA ASN A 101 1.84 19.68 4.82
C ASN A 101 3.04 20.50 5.33
N PHE A 102 4.17 20.40 4.67
CA PHE A 102 5.43 21.03 5.13
C PHE A 102 6.03 21.99 4.10
N GLU A 103 5.63 21.86 2.83
CA GLU A 103 6.15 22.70 1.77
C GLU A 103 5.27 23.93 1.58
N GLU A 104 5.85 25.12 1.59
CA GLU A 104 5.16 26.36 1.24
C GLU A 104 4.63 26.29 -0.20
N TYR A 105 3.41 26.76 -0.41
CA TYR A 105 2.73 26.72 -1.72
C TYR A 105 2.47 25.30 -2.25
N TYR A 106 2.28 24.30 -1.37
CA TYR A 106 1.87 22.98 -1.79
C TYR A 106 0.45 23.01 -2.38
N ASN A 107 0.35 22.87 -3.70
CA ASN A 107 -0.89 22.97 -4.44
C ASN A 107 -1.34 21.61 -5.02
N HIS A 108 -2.47 21.61 -5.70
CA HIS A 108 -3.03 20.39 -6.31
C HIS A 108 -2.06 19.71 -7.30
N ASP A 109 -1.35 20.48 -8.14
CA ASP A 109 -0.40 19.91 -9.11
C ASP A 109 0.77 19.20 -8.41
N ARG A 110 1.24 19.78 -7.29
CA ARG A 110 2.25 19.14 -6.44
C ARG A 110 1.75 17.87 -5.81
N LEU A 111 0.53 17.90 -5.27
CA LEU A 111 -0.09 16.71 -4.70
C LEU A 111 -0.22 15.59 -5.76
N LEU A 112 -0.68 15.94 -6.97
CA LEU A 112 -0.85 14.98 -8.05
C LEU A 112 0.51 14.39 -8.47
N MET A 113 1.51 15.22 -8.68
CA MET A 113 2.88 14.79 -9.05
C MET A 113 3.50 13.87 -7.98
N ASP A 114 3.39 14.25 -6.71
CA ASP A 114 3.95 13.46 -5.61
C ASP A 114 3.19 12.14 -5.42
N THR A 115 1.86 12.15 -5.56
CA THR A 115 1.04 10.94 -5.48
C THR A 115 1.36 9.96 -6.62
N GLN A 116 1.55 10.44 -7.84
CA GLN A 116 2.00 9.60 -8.97
C GLN A 116 3.38 9.00 -8.71
N SER A 117 4.31 9.79 -8.19
CA SER A 117 5.65 9.32 -7.82
C SER A 117 5.60 8.24 -6.72
N ILE A 118 4.75 8.43 -5.70
CA ILE A 118 4.51 7.44 -4.65
C ILE A 118 3.87 6.17 -5.24
N GLY A 119 2.92 6.32 -6.17
CA GLY A 119 2.33 5.19 -6.87
C GLY A 119 3.38 4.37 -7.64
N ALA A 120 4.35 5.02 -8.29
CA ALA A 120 5.48 4.35 -8.93
C ALA A 120 6.35 3.59 -7.92
N ALA A 121 6.64 4.19 -6.76
CA ALA A 121 7.40 3.53 -5.69
C ALA A 121 6.64 2.32 -5.12
N VAL A 122 5.33 2.43 -4.89
CA VAL A 122 4.48 1.32 -4.42
C VAL A 122 4.45 0.20 -5.47
N GLN A 123 4.30 0.53 -6.77
CA GLN A 123 4.34 -0.48 -7.84
C GLN A 123 5.71 -1.18 -7.88
N THR A 124 6.80 -0.45 -7.74
CA THR A 124 8.15 -1.03 -7.68
C THR A 124 8.30 -1.95 -6.47
N LEU A 125 7.81 -1.54 -5.30
CA LEU A 125 7.80 -2.34 -4.08
C LEU A 125 7.09 -3.69 -4.29
N ILE A 126 5.87 -3.66 -4.83
CA ILE A 126 5.07 -4.88 -5.00
C ILE A 126 5.62 -5.81 -6.08
N LEU A 127 6.32 -5.30 -7.09
CA LEU A 127 7.04 -6.12 -8.05
C LEU A 127 8.31 -6.71 -7.43
N ALA A 128 9.07 -5.92 -6.67
CA ALA A 128 10.26 -6.40 -5.98
C ALA A 128 9.95 -7.52 -4.97
N ALA A 129 8.78 -7.46 -4.31
CA ALA A 129 8.34 -8.51 -3.39
C ALA A 129 8.21 -9.89 -4.06
N GLN A 130 7.90 -9.94 -5.38
CA GLN A 130 7.81 -11.20 -6.12
C GLN A 130 9.15 -11.95 -6.18
N GLU A 131 10.29 -11.24 -6.21
CA GLU A 131 11.62 -11.86 -6.21
C GLU A 131 11.90 -12.65 -4.92
N PHE A 132 11.23 -12.27 -3.84
CA PHE A 132 11.34 -12.90 -2.52
C PHE A 132 10.17 -13.85 -2.23
N GLU A 133 9.41 -14.27 -3.26
CA GLU A 133 8.23 -15.13 -3.14
C GLU A 133 7.15 -14.56 -2.20
N LEU A 134 7.10 -13.24 -2.04
CA LEU A 134 6.13 -12.57 -1.17
C LEU A 134 4.90 -12.12 -1.96
N GLY A 135 3.76 -12.31 -1.32
CA GLY A 135 2.49 -11.72 -1.74
C GLY A 135 2.31 -10.32 -1.18
N THR A 136 1.59 -9.49 -1.92
CA THR A 136 1.29 -8.12 -1.51
C THR A 136 -0.17 -7.75 -1.78
N LEU A 137 -0.69 -6.83 -0.95
CA LEU A 137 -1.96 -6.16 -1.19
C LEU A 137 -1.78 -4.66 -1.04
N TRP A 138 -2.02 -3.89 -2.12
CA TRP A 138 -2.14 -2.44 -2.04
C TRP A 138 -3.53 -2.08 -1.54
N ILE A 139 -3.61 -1.35 -0.44
CA ILE A 139 -4.83 -1.06 0.30
C ILE A 139 -5.10 0.45 0.29
N CYS A 140 -6.27 0.84 -0.22
CA CYS A 140 -6.78 2.21 -0.14
C CYS A 140 -7.84 2.39 0.96
N ASP A 141 -8.38 1.30 1.51
CA ASP A 141 -9.41 1.36 2.58
C ASP A 141 -8.91 2.03 3.87
N ILE A 142 -7.59 2.22 4.02
CA ILE A 142 -6.99 3.04 5.09
C ILE A 142 -7.50 4.49 5.10
N PHE A 143 -8.01 4.99 3.98
CA PHE A 143 -8.58 6.34 3.91
C PHE A 143 -9.84 6.50 4.77
N HIS A 144 -10.51 5.41 5.13
CA HIS A 144 -11.64 5.43 6.07
C HIS A 144 -11.22 5.84 7.48
N CYS A 145 -9.98 5.58 7.88
CA CYS A 145 -9.41 5.88 9.20
C CYS A 145 -8.16 6.77 9.13
N HIS A 146 -8.03 7.56 8.05
CA HIS A 146 -6.87 8.42 7.80
C HIS A 146 -6.51 9.33 8.99
N LYS A 147 -7.51 10.02 9.57
CA LYS A 147 -7.30 10.96 10.69
C LYS A 147 -6.82 10.24 11.95
N GLU A 148 -7.43 9.12 12.26
CA GLU A 148 -7.11 8.27 13.40
C GLU A 148 -5.67 7.74 13.30
N LEU A 149 -5.27 7.27 12.10
CA LEU A 149 -3.93 6.76 11.84
C LEU A 149 -2.87 7.86 11.90
N CYS A 150 -3.13 9.03 11.32
CA CYS A 150 -2.22 10.15 11.41
C CYS A 150 -2.06 10.64 12.87
N SER A 151 -3.15 10.67 13.63
CA SER A 151 -3.13 11.02 15.06
C SER A 151 -2.34 10.00 15.88
N TRP A 152 -2.60 8.71 15.69
CA TRP A 152 -1.90 7.62 16.36
C TRP A 152 -0.38 7.65 16.15
N LEU A 153 0.04 7.92 14.90
CA LEU A 153 1.45 8.01 14.55
C LEU A 153 2.07 9.40 14.81
N ASN A 154 1.29 10.35 15.34
CA ASN A 154 1.68 11.76 15.51
C ASN A 154 2.26 12.36 14.22
N ARG A 155 1.55 12.15 13.09
CA ARG A 155 1.97 12.60 11.76
C ARG A 155 1.05 13.68 11.23
N LYS A 156 1.64 14.61 10.47
CA LYS A 156 0.92 15.68 9.76
C LYS A 156 0.95 15.52 8.24
N ASP A 157 1.86 14.69 7.73
CA ASP A 157 1.96 14.37 6.31
C ASP A 157 0.82 13.45 5.86
N GLU A 158 0.47 13.54 4.57
CA GLU A 158 -0.65 12.84 3.98
C GLU A 158 -0.36 11.34 3.85
N LEU A 159 -1.24 10.50 4.38
CA LEU A 159 -1.21 9.06 4.18
C LEU A 159 -1.75 8.73 2.78
N VAL A 160 -0.93 8.13 1.93
CA VAL A 160 -1.25 7.90 0.51
C VAL A 160 -1.62 6.44 0.23
N ALA A 161 -0.99 5.50 0.90
CA ALA A 161 -1.21 4.08 0.66
C ALA A 161 -0.84 3.22 1.86
N ALA A 162 -1.36 1.99 1.90
CA ALA A 162 -0.81 0.92 2.70
C ALA A 162 -0.52 -0.30 1.81
N VAL A 163 0.51 -1.06 2.15
CA VAL A 163 0.84 -2.33 1.49
C VAL A 163 1.01 -3.40 2.56
N ALA A 164 0.12 -4.41 2.54
CA ALA A 164 0.30 -5.62 3.33
C ALA A 164 1.24 -6.57 2.59
N ILE A 165 2.18 -7.19 3.32
CA ILE A 165 3.25 -8.05 2.79
C ILE A 165 3.36 -9.31 3.63
N GLY A 166 3.49 -10.46 2.99
CA GLY A 166 3.68 -11.74 3.65
C GLY A 166 3.82 -12.89 2.66
N TYR A 167 4.11 -14.08 3.13
CA TYR A 167 4.10 -15.27 2.27
C TYR A 167 2.66 -15.60 1.88
N PRO A 168 2.35 -15.76 0.56
CA PRO A 168 0.98 -15.97 0.13
C PRO A 168 0.43 -17.32 0.59
N ASN A 169 -0.82 -17.33 1.06
CA ASN A 169 -1.60 -18.54 1.39
C ASN A 169 -2.80 -18.69 0.45
N GLN A 170 -2.69 -18.18 -0.76
CA GLN A 170 -3.69 -18.30 -1.81
C GLN A 170 -3.03 -18.10 -3.20
N LEU A 171 -3.67 -18.64 -4.22
CA LEU A 171 -3.32 -18.40 -5.62
C LEU A 171 -4.56 -17.85 -6.35
N PRO A 172 -4.80 -16.53 -6.34
CA PRO A 172 -5.97 -15.94 -6.97
C PRO A 172 -5.92 -16.05 -8.50
N TYR A 173 -7.07 -16.30 -9.12
CA TYR A 173 -7.18 -16.22 -10.57
C TYR A 173 -6.87 -14.81 -11.10
N PRO A 174 -6.31 -14.69 -12.31
CA PRO A 174 -6.12 -13.41 -12.97
C PRO A 174 -7.45 -12.67 -13.09
N ARG A 175 -7.46 -11.39 -12.73
CA ARG A 175 -8.63 -10.55 -13.01
C ARG A 175 -8.59 -10.11 -14.47
N PRO A 176 -9.75 -10.05 -15.15
CA PRO A 176 -9.81 -9.56 -16.53
C PRO A 176 -9.22 -8.14 -16.63
N ARG A 177 -8.68 -7.84 -17.78
CA ARG A 177 -8.22 -6.51 -18.16
C ARG A 177 -9.02 -6.04 -19.35
N LYS A 178 -9.17 -4.74 -19.50
CA LYS A 178 -9.65 -4.14 -20.72
C LYS A 178 -8.74 -4.55 -21.88
N SER A 179 -9.28 -4.65 -23.06
CA SER A 179 -8.46 -4.88 -24.25
C SER A 179 -7.55 -3.65 -24.52
N LEU A 180 -6.52 -3.85 -25.30
CA LEU A 180 -5.61 -2.75 -25.60
C LEU A 180 -6.33 -1.63 -26.38
N GLU A 181 -7.26 -2.01 -27.27
CA GLU A 181 -8.07 -1.10 -28.08
C GLU A 181 -8.99 -0.20 -27.24
N GLU A 182 -9.42 -0.70 -26.05
CA GLU A 182 -10.25 0.10 -25.13
C GLU A 182 -9.47 1.19 -24.38
N VAL A 183 -8.15 1.15 -24.38
CA VAL A 183 -7.29 2.02 -23.55
C VAL A 183 -6.21 2.75 -24.34
N ILE A 184 -6.09 2.50 -25.65
CA ILE A 184 -5.14 3.18 -26.55
C ILE A 184 -5.90 3.95 -27.61
N GLU A 185 -5.41 5.13 -27.90
CA GLU A 185 -5.78 5.94 -29.05
C GLU A 185 -4.51 6.32 -29.81
N TRP A 186 -4.51 6.06 -31.11
CA TRP A 186 -3.42 6.46 -32.03
C TRP A 186 -3.85 7.72 -32.79
N ILE A 187 -3.10 8.81 -32.60
CA ILE A 187 -3.40 10.12 -33.21
C ILE A 187 -2.38 10.44 -34.30
#